data_e24bcf187540d21c5f3b76c1a56e0511
#
_entry.id   e24bcf187540d21c5f3b76c1a56e0511
#
_cell.length_a   1.000
_cell.length_b   1.000
_cell.length_c   1.000
_cell.angle_alpha   90.00
_cell.angle_beta   90.00
_cell.angle_gamma   90.00
#
_symmetry.space_group_name_H-M   'P 1'
#
loop_
_entity.id
_entity.type
_entity.pdbx_description
1 polymer ?
#
loop_
_entity_poly.entity_id
_entity_poly.type
_entity_poly.pdbx_seq_one_letter_code
_entity_poly.pdbx_strand_id
1 'polypeptide(L)'
;MESTDEQIIGLLSRDGRMSYTDLGKATGLSTSAAQQRVRRLEQRGVIRGYKAVVDPEALGKLLTGFVSVRLRDDAGEDDLPERIADLPEVISCYSMAGLASYLLKVQEIGRAHV
;
A
#
# COMPACT_ATOMS: atom_id res chain seq x y z
N MET A 1 13.24 -15.96 7.17
CA MET A 1 12.78 -15.03 8.22
C MET A 1 12.32 -15.83 9.42
N GLU A 2 12.62 -15.37 10.61
CA GLU A 2 12.24 -16.06 11.82
C GLU A 2 10.72 -16.04 12.02
N SER A 3 10.21 -17.09 12.66
CA SER A 3 8.77 -17.23 12.93
C SER A 3 8.21 -16.09 13.77
N THR A 4 8.97 -15.60 14.76
CA THR A 4 8.54 -14.46 15.59
C THR A 4 8.41 -13.18 14.77
N ASP A 5 9.34 -12.94 13.84
CA ASP A 5 9.28 -11.79 12.94
C ASP A 5 8.07 -11.88 12.02
N GLU A 6 7.75 -13.07 11.52
CA GLU A 6 6.54 -13.27 10.70
C GLU A 6 5.26 -12.99 11.50
N GLN A 7 5.22 -13.40 12.77
CA GLN A 7 4.08 -13.10 13.65
C GLN A 7 3.93 -11.59 13.86
N ILE A 8 5.03 -10.88 14.08
CA ILE A 8 5.02 -9.42 14.26
C ILE A 8 4.49 -8.74 13.00
N ILE A 9 4.99 -9.14 11.84
CA ILE A 9 4.55 -8.58 10.56
C ILE A 9 3.04 -8.82 10.36
N GLY A 10 2.57 -10.02 10.67
CA GLY A 10 1.15 -10.34 10.55
C GLY A 10 0.27 -9.49 11.46
N LEU A 11 0.70 -9.26 12.70
CA LEU A 11 -0.02 -8.42 13.65
C LEU A 11 -0.04 -6.94 13.21
N LEU A 12 1.10 -6.40 12.82
CA LEU A 12 1.21 -5.02 12.36
C LEU A 12 0.50 -4.78 11.03
N SER A 13 0.41 -5.80 10.18
CA SER A 13 -0.35 -5.70 8.94
C SER A 13 -1.84 -5.54 9.17
N ARG A 14 -2.35 -6.07 10.28
CA ARG A 14 -3.76 -5.94 10.68
C ARG A 14 -4.01 -4.69 11.52
N ASP A 15 -3.04 -4.31 12.35
CA ASP A 15 -3.13 -3.13 13.21
C ASP A 15 -1.75 -2.48 13.31
N GLY A 16 -1.51 -1.51 12.45
CA GLY A 16 -0.22 -0.80 12.39
C GLY A 16 0.05 0.07 13.61
N ARG A 17 -0.92 0.27 14.48
CA ARG A 17 -0.76 1.06 15.71
C ARG A 17 -0.62 0.21 16.96
N MET A 18 -0.52 -1.11 16.80
CA MET A 18 -0.35 -2.00 17.95
C MET A 18 0.89 -1.61 18.77
N SER A 19 0.73 -1.51 20.08
CA SER A 19 1.84 -1.14 20.97
C SER A 19 2.87 -2.25 21.06
N TYR A 20 4.09 -1.89 21.42
CA TYR A 20 5.14 -2.89 21.64
C TYR A 20 4.79 -3.81 22.82
N THR A 21 4.07 -3.29 23.82
CA THR A 21 3.58 -4.11 24.93
C THR A 21 2.63 -5.19 24.44
N ASP A 22 1.68 -4.83 23.60
CA ASP A 22 0.72 -5.78 23.04
C ASP A 22 1.40 -6.76 22.07
N LEU A 23 2.33 -6.29 21.26
CA LEU A 23 3.14 -7.16 20.42
C LEU A 23 3.91 -8.18 21.25
N GLY A 24 4.52 -7.74 22.34
CA GLY A 24 5.25 -8.63 23.25
C GLY A 24 4.35 -9.69 23.84
N LYS A 25 3.18 -9.30 24.32
CA LYS A 25 2.19 -10.26 24.87
C LYS A 25 1.77 -11.30 23.84
N ALA A 26 1.55 -10.87 22.60
CA ALA A 26 1.09 -11.76 21.55
C ALA A 26 2.17 -12.73 21.07
N THR A 27 3.45 -12.37 21.21
CA THR A 27 4.57 -13.13 20.67
C THR A 27 5.46 -13.77 21.74
N GLY A 28 5.15 -13.55 23.02
CA GLY A 28 5.97 -14.06 24.14
C GLY A 28 7.26 -13.28 24.37
N LEU A 29 7.34 -12.04 23.89
CA LEU A 29 8.49 -11.16 24.06
C LEU A 29 8.22 -10.09 25.11
N SER A 30 9.29 -9.58 25.73
CA SER A 30 9.21 -8.35 26.51
C SER A 30 8.90 -7.17 25.58
N THR A 31 8.41 -6.07 26.17
CA THR A 31 8.14 -4.84 25.41
C THR A 31 9.39 -4.36 24.66
N SER A 32 10.55 -4.34 25.33
CA SER A 32 11.79 -3.88 24.70
C SER A 32 12.29 -4.83 23.62
N ALA A 33 12.11 -6.14 23.80
CA ALA A 33 12.47 -7.12 22.77
C ALA A 33 11.57 -6.98 21.54
N ALA A 34 10.28 -6.76 21.73
CA ALA A 34 9.34 -6.52 20.63
C ALA A 34 9.74 -5.25 19.87
N GLN A 35 10.07 -4.17 20.58
CA GLN A 35 10.52 -2.92 19.98
C GLN A 35 11.80 -3.12 19.14
N GLN A 36 12.77 -3.83 19.66
CA GLN A 36 14.01 -4.10 18.93
C GLN A 36 13.75 -4.90 17.66
N ARG A 37 12.87 -5.89 17.73
CA ARG A 37 12.49 -6.70 16.56
C ARG A 37 11.85 -5.83 15.47
N VAL A 38 10.90 -4.98 15.85
CA VAL A 38 10.25 -4.08 14.89
C VAL A 38 11.27 -3.13 14.26
N ARG A 39 12.13 -2.51 15.06
CA ARG A 39 13.16 -1.60 14.54
C ARG A 39 14.10 -2.29 13.57
N ARG A 40 14.49 -3.52 13.86
CA ARG A 40 15.34 -4.30 12.95
C ARG A 40 14.64 -4.56 11.62
N LEU A 41 13.35 -4.90 11.65
CA LEU A 41 12.58 -5.12 10.44
C LEU A 41 12.43 -3.83 9.61
N GLU A 42 12.29 -2.70 10.29
CA GLU A 42 12.25 -1.39 9.63
C GLU A 42 13.61 -1.05 8.99
N GLN A 43 14.71 -1.24 9.73
CA GLN A 43 16.05 -0.94 9.23
C GLN A 43 16.45 -1.81 8.05
N ARG A 44 15.99 -3.06 8.03
CA ARG A 44 16.25 -3.99 6.92
C ARG A 44 15.33 -3.74 5.71
N GLY A 45 14.38 -2.83 5.83
CA GLY A 45 13.44 -2.55 4.75
C GLY A 45 12.33 -3.58 4.58
N VAL A 46 12.18 -4.52 5.53
CA VAL A 46 11.08 -5.50 5.51
C VAL A 46 9.77 -4.78 5.82
N ILE A 47 9.76 -3.94 6.85
CA ILE A 47 8.67 -3.00 7.10
C ILE A 47 9.08 -1.68 6.46
N ARG A 48 8.36 -1.28 5.44
CA ARG A 48 8.70 -0.10 4.63
C ARG A 48 8.01 1.16 5.11
N GLY A 49 7.03 1.03 5.97
CA GLY A 49 6.28 2.16 6.52
C GLY A 49 4.94 1.74 7.06
N TYR A 50 4.23 2.72 7.57
CA TYR A 50 2.88 2.58 8.12
C TYR A 50 2.00 3.64 7.49
N LYS A 51 0.77 3.28 7.19
CA LYS A 51 -0.16 4.24 6.58
C LYS A 51 -1.56 4.06 7.11
N ALA A 52 -2.32 5.15 7.09
CA ALA A 52 -3.72 5.12 7.49
C ALA A 52 -4.57 4.49 6.38
N VAL A 53 -5.51 3.66 6.80
CA VAL A 53 -6.58 3.21 5.92
C VAL A 53 -7.74 4.19 6.14
N VAL A 54 -8.08 4.95 5.12
CA VAL A 54 -9.00 6.07 5.22
C VAL A 54 -10.25 5.77 4.42
N ASP A 55 -11.40 6.18 4.97
CA ASP A 55 -12.68 6.13 4.26
C ASP A 55 -12.66 7.19 3.14
N PRO A 56 -12.74 6.77 1.86
CA PRO A 56 -12.73 7.73 0.75
C PRO A 56 -13.90 8.72 0.78
N GLU A 57 -15.07 8.28 1.26
CA GLU A 57 -16.24 9.16 1.36
C GLU A 57 -16.01 10.30 2.33
N ALA A 58 -15.30 10.04 3.44
CA ALA A 58 -14.96 11.08 4.41
C ALA A 58 -14.05 12.15 3.82
N LEU A 59 -13.31 11.83 2.77
CA LEU A 59 -12.45 12.77 2.05
C LEU A 59 -13.12 13.40 0.83
N GLY A 60 -14.43 13.13 0.62
CA GLY A 60 -15.16 13.65 -0.52
C GLY A 60 -14.89 12.92 -1.84
N LYS A 61 -14.31 11.72 -1.78
CA LYS A 61 -14.08 10.88 -2.95
C LYS A 61 -15.31 10.01 -3.18
N LEU A 62 -16.10 10.33 -4.19
CA LEU A 62 -17.43 9.77 -4.38
C LEU A 62 -17.45 8.53 -5.28
N LEU A 63 -16.43 8.32 -6.09
CA LEU A 63 -16.44 7.26 -7.09
C LEU A 63 -15.07 6.60 -7.17
N THR A 64 -15.06 5.26 -7.06
CA THR A 64 -13.89 4.45 -7.38
C THR A 64 -14.17 3.68 -8.65
N GLY A 65 -13.22 3.68 -9.56
CA GLY A 65 -13.31 2.96 -10.81
C GLY A 65 -12.01 2.32 -11.21
N PHE A 66 -12.07 1.52 -12.24
CA PHE A 66 -10.90 0.89 -12.85
C PHE A 66 -10.86 1.26 -14.32
N VAL A 67 -9.68 1.64 -14.78
CA VAL A 67 -9.45 1.98 -16.19
C VAL A 67 -8.38 1.03 -16.73
N SER A 68 -8.75 0.28 -17.78
CA SER A 68 -7.80 -0.53 -18.52
C SER A 68 -7.09 0.33 -19.54
N VAL A 69 -5.77 0.26 -19.56
CA VAL A 69 -4.95 1.02 -20.51
C VAL A 69 -4.21 0.03 -21.39
N ARG A 70 -4.34 0.22 -22.70
CA ARG A 70 -3.63 -0.56 -23.69
C ARG A 70 -2.66 0.36 -24.43
N LEU A 71 -1.38 -0.01 -24.43
CA LEU A 71 -0.39 0.74 -25.19
C LEU A 71 -0.51 0.41 -26.67
N ARG A 72 -0.21 1.42 -27.49
CA ARG A 72 -0.15 1.23 -28.93
C ARG A 72 1.07 0.37 -29.29
N ASP A 73 0.94 -0.44 -30.33
CA ASP A 73 2.02 -1.33 -30.75
C ASP A 73 3.28 -0.55 -31.18
N ASP A 74 3.10 0.68 -31.65
CA ASP A 74 4.18 1.56 -32.06
C ASP A 74 4.65 2.49 -30.94
N ALA A 75 4.16 2.31 -29.71
CA ALA A 75 4.64 3.06 -28.57
C ALA A 75 6.13 2.71 -28.35
N GLY A 76 6.91 3.73 -28.05
CA GLY A 76 8.32 3.54 -27.75
C GLY A 76 8.53 2.92 -26.38
N GLU A 77 9.55 3.37 -25.69
CA GLU A 77 9.80 2.94 -24.33
C GLU A 77 8.61 3.23 -23.43
N ASP A 78 8.24 2.24 -22.60
CA ASP A 78 7.06 2.34 -21.74
C ASP A 78 7.40 3.09 -20.45
N ASP A 79 6.91 4.32 -20.36
CA ASP A 79 7.07 5.18 -19.19
C ASP A 79 5.73 5.55 -18.54
N LEU A 80 4.65 4.81 -18.87
CA LEU A 80 3.31 5.16 -18.37
C LEU A 80 3.24 5.23 -16.85
N PRO A 81 3.76 4.27 -16.07
CA PRO A 81 3.67 4.36 -14.61
C PRO A 81 4.30 5.63 -14.06
N GLU A 82 5.42 6.07 -14.60
CA GLU A 82 6.10 7.29 -14.17
C GLU A 82 5.31 8.54 -14.54
N ARG A 83 4.68 8.54 -15.72
CA ARG A 83 3.92 9.68 -16.20
C ARG A 83 2.65 9.94 -15.42
N ILE A 84 2.04 8.90 -14.85
CA ILE A 84 0.79 9.01 -14.09
C ILE A 84 0.98 9.00 -12.58
N ALA A 85 2.22 8.85 -12.11
CA ALA A 85 2.52 8.69 -10.68
C ALA A 85 2.05 9.90 -9.85
N ASP A 86 2.06 11.09 -10.43
CA ASP A 86 1.70 12.33 -9.74
C ASP A 86 0.22 12.71 -9.91
N LEU A 87 -0.56 11.92 -10.63
CA LEU A 87 -1.98 12.20 -10.78
C LEU A 87 -2.73 11.79 -9.51
N PRO A 88 -3.36 12.75 -8.80
CA PRO A 88 -4.01 12.42 -7.52
C PRO A 88 -5.21 11.49 -7.67
N GLU A 89 -5.83 11.43 -8.85
CA GLU A 89 -6.95 10.54 -9.13
C GLU A 89 -6.53 9.08 -9.28
N VAL A 90 -5.25 8.81 -9.53
CA VAL A 90 -4.74 7.45 -9.69
C VAL A 90 -4.24 6.93 -8.36
N ILE A 91 -4.88 5.85 -7.86
CA ILE A 91 -4.52 5.22 -6.59
C ILE A 91 -3.48 4.14 -6.80
N SER A 92 -3.64 3.33 -7.83
CA SER A 92 -2.80 2.17 -8.11
C SER A 92 -2.68 1.94 -9.60
N CYS A 93 -1.55 1.39 -10.00
CA CYS A 93 -1.28 1.00 -11.37
C CYS A 93 -0.70 -0.40 -11.35
N TYR A 94 -1.35 -1.33 -12.07
CA TYR A 94 -0.94 -2.72 -12.14
C TYR A 94 -0.51 -3.07 -13.56
N SER A 95 0.65 -3.70 -13.70
CA SER A 95 1.04 -4.31 -14.97
C SER A 95 0.19 -5.56 -15.21
N MET A 96 -0.29 -5.72 -16.44
CA MET A 96 -1.18 -6.80 -16.80
C MET A 96 -0.58 -7.66 -17.90
N ALA A 97 -0.75 -8.97 -17.78
CA ALA A 97 -0.58 -9.89 -18.90
C ALA A 97 -1.90 -9.98 -19.65
N GLY A 98 -1.84 -10.09 -20.98
CA GLY A 98 -3.02 -10.22 -21.82
C GLY A 98 -3.29 -9.01 -22.68
N LEU A 99 -4.58 -8.68 -22.88
CA LEU A 99 -4.99 -7.66 -23.84
C LEU A 99 -4.71 -6.23 -23.38
N ALA A 100 -4.75 -5.97 -22.07
CA ALA A 100 -4.46 -4.65 -21.53
C ALA A 100 -3.05 -4.62 -20.94
N SER A 101 -2.34 -3.50 -21.12
CA SER A 101 -1.00 -3.32 -20.57
C SER A 101 -1.05 -2.98 -19.09
N TYR A 102 -2.01 -2.16 -18.68
CA TYR A 102 -2.15 -1.70 -17.30
C TYR A 102 -3.60 -1.63 -16.88
N LEU A 103 -3.82 -1.85 -15.58
CA LEU A 103 -5.09 -1.60 -14.91
C LEU A 103 -4.86 -0.51 -13.87
N LEU A 104 -5.59 0.58 -13.99
CA LEU A 104 -5.51 1.70 -13.06
C LEU A 104 -6.70 1.68 -12.11
N LYS A 105 -6.45 1.79 -10.82
CA LYS A 105 -7.49 2.08 -9.85
C LYS A 105 -7.52 3.59 -9.69
N VAL A 106 -8.69 4.19 -9.93
CA VAL A 106 -8.87 5.64 -9.91
C VAL A 106 -10.00 6.01 -8.98
N GLN A 107 -9.92 7.23 -8.42
CA GLN A 107 -11.00 7.79 -7.62
C GLN A 107 -11.27 9.23 -8.07
N GLU A 108 -12.54 9.54 -8.21
CA GLU A 108 -12.97 10.91 -8.41
C GLU A 108 -12.94 11.66 -7.09
N ILE A 109 -12.38 12.86 -7.09
CA ILE A 109 -12.20 13.67 -5.90
C ILE A 109 -13.28 14.76 -5.86
N GLY A 110 -14.21 14.66 -4.89
CA GLY A 110 -15.16 15.69 -4.56
C GLY A 110 -16.19 15.97 -5.63
N ARG A 111 -16.91 17.09 -5.45
CA ARG A 111 -17.96 17.57 -6.38
C ARG A 111 -17.43 18.51 -7.45
N ALA A 112 -16.14 18.74 -7.49
CA ALA A 112 -15.55 19.73 -8.39
C ALA A 112 -15.68 19.36 -9.86
N HIS A 113 -16.03 18.11 -10.12
CA HIS A 113 -16.16 17.58 -11.49
C HIS A 113 -17.60 17.48 -11.97
N VAL A 114 -18.52 18.01 -11.22
CA VAL A 114 -19.94 18.04 -11.60
C VAL A 114 -20.19 19.16 -12.59
#